data_e2aeae8b7a3ae86454f8f68049b3de7e
#
_entry.id   e2aeae8b7a3ae86454f8f68049b3de7e
#
_cell.length_a   1.000
_cell.length_b   1.000
_cell.length_c   1.000
_cell.angle_alpha   90.00
_cell.angle_beta   90.00
_cell.angle_gamma   90.00
#
_symmetry.space_group_name_H-M   'P 1'
#
loop_
_entity.id
_entity.type
_entity.pdbx_description
1 polymer ?
#
loop_
_entity_poly.entity_id
_entity_poly.type
_entity_poly.pdbx_seq_one_letter_code
_entity_poly.pdbx_strand_id
1 'polypeptide(L)'
;SSLKPGERYYIYCLSDVTWAITNGQSTTEFVYDGDGGRVKKTVGLDTTTYIGSLFEKESSGKTTKHIFSGASRVCAVESTGNKYFYHSDHLGSSNVITDANGQQVGLTEFTPYGSVSKQTGTFDPKHKFTGKELDASTGLYFYGARYYDPTIGRFITADSIVQAPYDPQSLNRYSYCRNNPLNSVDPTGHLWFLAALAFIAKAAAVIAI
;
A
#
# COMPACT_ATOMS: atom_id res chain seq x y z
N SER A 1 12.94 10.43 -1.03
CA SER A 1 13.14 11.19 0.22
C SER A 1 11.78 11.41 0.85
N SER A 2 11.61 11.01 2.11
CA SER A 2 10.40 11.34 2.87
C SER A 2 10.28 12.85 3.04
N LEU A 3 9.06 13.38 3.03
CA LEU A 3 8.80 14.78 3.34
C LEU A 3 9.38 15.14 4.72
N LYS A 4 9.99 16.32 4.82
CA LYS A 4 10.45 16.84 6.11
C LYS A 4 9.25 17.33 6.93
N PRO A 5 9.35 17.37 8.27
CA PRO A 5 8.32 17.97 9.10
C PRO A 5 8.01 19.40 8.64
N GLY A 6 6.76 19.67 8.28
CA GLY A 6 6.30 20.96 7.77
C GLY A 6 6.09 21.04 6.25
N GLU A 7 6.52 20.04 5.48
CA GLU A 7 6.18 19.95 4.06
C GLU A 7 4.69 19.56 3.90
N ARG A 8 4.01 20.18 2.94
CA ARG A 8 2.58 19.98 2.69
C ARG A 8 2.36 19.21 1.41
N TYR A 9 1.40 18.28 1.43
CA TYR A 9 0.86 17.69 0.22
C TYR A 9 -0.22 18.60 -0.36
N TYR A 10 -0.21 18.74 -1.67
CA TYR A 10 -1.30 19.34 -2.41
C TYR A 10 -1.93 18.26 -3.28
N ILE A 11 -3.23 18.05 -3.12
CA ILE A 11 -3.99 17.06 -3.88
C ILE A 11 -4.90 17.83 -4.83
N TYR A 12 -4.79 17.53 -6.11
CA TYR A 12 -5.58 18.17 -7.16
C TYR A 12 -6.40 17.13 -7.89
N CYS A 13 -7.66 17.44 -8.14
CA CYS A 13 -8.48 16.75 -9.11
C CYS A 13 -8.20 17.38 -10.49
N LEU A 14 -7.64 16.61 -11.41
CA LEU A 14 -7.36 17.05 -12.78
C LEU A 14 -8.53 16.76 -13.73
N SER A 15 -9.29 15.68 -13.42
CA SER A 15 -10.52 15.27 -14.09
C SER A 15 -11.26 14.28 -13.20
N ASP A 16 -12.45 13.83 -13.60
CA ASP A 16 -13.28 12.89 -12.81
C ASP A 16 -12.53 11.62 -12.38
N VAL A 17 -11.51 11.20 -13.14
CA VAL A 17 -10.73 9.99 -12.90
C VAL A 17 -9.25 10.24 -12.68
N THR A 18 -8.77 11.49 -12.73
CA THR A 18 -7.33 11.81 -12.61
C THR A 18 -7.08 12.74 -11.44
N TRP A 19 -6.16 12.32 -10.56
CA TRP A 19 -5.74 13.07 -9.38
C TRP A 19 -4.23 13.26 -9.40
N ALA A 20 -3.76 14.35 -8.85
CA ALA A 20 -2.33 14.60 -8.68
C ALA A 20 -2.02 14.90 -7.22
N ILE A 21 -0.88 14.37 -6.76
CA ILE A 21 -0.30 14.67 -5.45
C ILE A 21 1.06 15.29 -5.69
N THR A 22 1.30 16.48 -5.13
CA THR A 22 2.61 17.13 -5.16
C THR A 22 3.09 17.41 -3.76
N ASN A 23 4.39 17.27 -3.56
CA ASN A 23 5.10 17.66 -2.36
C ASN A 23 5.88 18.98 -2.52
N GLY A 24 5.59 19.74 -3.58
CA GLY A 24 6.28 20.98 -3.92
C GLY A 24 7.59 20.78 -4.71
N GLN A 25 8.12 19.56 -4.79
CA GLN A 25 9.32 19.23 -5.58
C GLN A 25 8.98 18.35 -6.79
N SER A 26 8.03 17.44 -6.63
CA SER A 26 7.57 16.54 -7.67
C SER A 26 6.07 16.38 -7.62
N THR A 27 5.46 16.14 -8.77
CA THR A 27 4.04 15.81 -8.91
C THR A 27 3.91 14.39 -9.41
N THR A 28 3.04 13.63 -8.74
CA THR A 28 2.67 12.29 -9.15
C THR A 28 1.21 12.30 -9.54
N GLU A 29 0.92 11.86 -10.74
CA GLU A 29 -0.43 11.75 -11.27
C GLU A 29 -0.95 10.32 -11.17
N PHE A 30 -2.22 10.18 -10.82
CA PHE A 30 -2.91 8.93 -10.67
C PHE A 30 -4.19 8.93 -11.49
N VAL A 31 -4.44 7.84 -12.21
CA VAL A 31 -5.70 7.61 -12.93
C VAL A 31 -6.40 6.42 -12.28
N TYR A 32 -7.70 6.54 -12.09
CA TYR A 32 -8.57 5.54 -11.48
C TYR A 32 -9.62 5.07 -12.49
N ASP A 33 -10.11 3.86 -12.31
CA ASP A 33 -11.31 3.37 -13.00
C ASP A 33 -12.60 3.84 -12.29
N GLY A 34 -13.75 3.44 -12.84
CA GLY A 34 -15.06 3.83 -12.30
C GLY A 34 -15.36 3.27 -10.92
N ASP A 35 -14.65 2.22 -10.49
CA ASP A 35 -14.79 1.59 -9.17
C ASP A 35 -13.76 2.14 -8.16
N GLY A 36 -12.95 3.12 -8.56
CA GLY A 36 -11.91 3.73 -7.73
C GLY A 36 -10.61 2.92 -7.66
N GLY A 37 -10.47 1.88 -8.48
CA GLY A 37 -9.23 1.13 -8.64
C GLY A 37 -8.17 1.96 -9.38
N ARG A 38 -6.93 2.00 -8.87
CA ARG A 38 -5.86 2.71 -9.55
C ARG A 38 -5.40 1.94 -10.78
N VAL A 39 -5.52 2.56 -11.96
CA VAL A 39 -5.14 1.96 -13.25
C VAL A 39 -3.83 2.51 -13.81
N LYS A 40 -3.41 3.71 -13.37
CA LYS A 40 -2.16 4.31 -13.85
C LYS A 40 -1.55 5.24 -12.80
N LYS A 41 -0.22 5.23 -12.74
CA LYS A 41 0.59 6.19 -11.98
C LYS A 41 1.66 6.76 -12.89
N THR A 42 1.86 8.09 -12.86
CA THR A 42 2.89 8.78 -13.62
C THR A 42 3.74 9.64 -12.68
N VAL A 43 5.05 9.48 -12.74
CA VAL A 43 6.05 10.27 -11.99
C VAL A 43 7.06 10.80 -12.99
N GLY A 44 6.97 12.09 -13.31
CA GLY A 44 7.77 12.65 -14.40
C GLY A 44 7.47 11.98 -15.73
N LEU A 45 8.45 11.30 -16.33
CA LEU A 45 8.30 10.52 -17.57
C LEU A 45 7.97 9.04 -17.33
N ASP A 46 8.11 8.57 -16.11
CA ASP A 46 7.88 7.17 -15.77
C ASP A 46 6.41 6.90 -15.49
N THR A 47 5.90 5.88 -16.16
CA THR A 47 4.50 5.46 -16.02
C THR A 47 4.44 4.00 -15.58
N THR A 48 3.57 3.70 -14.61
CA THR A 48 3.16 2.34 -14.26
C THR A 48 1.68 2.19 -14.55
N THR A 49 1.31 1.19 -15.33
CA THR A 49 -0.08 0.80 -15.60
C THR A 49 -0.40 -0.44 -14.78
N TYR A 50 -1.57 -0.46 -14.15
CA TYR A 50 -2.06 -1.55 -13.30
C TYR A 50 -3.24 -2.26 -13.95
N ILE A 51 -3.27 -3.58 -13.87
CA ILE A 51 -4.44 -4.39 -14.21
C ILE A 51 -4.87 -5.11 -12.94
N GLY A 52 -5.76 -4.44 -12.20
CA GLY A 52 -6.13 -4.82 -10.85
C GLY A 52 -4.90 -4.89 -9.93
N SER A 53 -4.92 -5.84 -8.98
CA SER A 53 -3.80 -6.12 -8.09
C SER A 53 -2.80 -7.15 -8.63
N LEU A 54 -3.09 -7.74 -9.81
CA LEU A 54 -2.39 -8.92 -10.32
C LEU A 54 -1.24 -8.61 -11.26
N PHE A 55 -1.28 -7.46 -11.94
CA PHE A 55 -0.32 -7.18 -13.00
C PHE A 55 0.03 -5.70 -13.08
N GLU A 56 1.33 -5.43 -13.25
CA GLU A 56 1.88 -4.09 -13.46
C GLU A 56 2.72 -4.07 -14.74
N LYS A 57 2.66 -2.95 -15.47
CA LYS A 57 3.53 -2.68 -16.63
C LYS A 57 4.14 -1.29 -16.49
N GLU A 58 5.45 -1.21 -16.52
CA GLU A 58 6.21 0.04 -16.48
C GLU A 58 6.48 0.58 -17.90
N SER A 59 6.71 1.89 -18.02
CA SER A 59 7.09 2.55 -19.27
C SER A 59 8.40 1.98 -19.86
N SER A 60 9.28 1.45 -19.02
CA SER A 60 10.48 0.71 -19.42
C SER A 60 10.20 -0.58 -20.20
N GLY A 61 8.95 -1.05 -20.22
CA GLY A 61 8.54 -2.34 -20.77
C GLY A 61 8.61 -3.49 -19.76
N LYS A 62 9.17 -3.26 -18.57
CA LYS A 62 9.18 -4.27 -17.50
C LYS A 62 7.74 -4.56 -17.05
N THR A 63 7.43 -5.84 -16.89
CA THR A 63 6.15 -6.28 -16.33
C THR A 63 6.36 -7.11 -15.08
N THR A 64 5.42 -7.01 -14.14
CA THR A 64 5.41 -7.78 -12.88
C THR A 64 4.04 -8.43 -12.71
N LYS A 65 4.05 -9.75 -12.51
CA LYS A 65 2.85 -10.52 -12.13
C LYS A 65 2.89 -10.79 -10.64
N HIS A 66 1.78 -10.51 -9.96
CA HIS A 66 1.63 -10.75 -8.53
C HIS A 66 0.77 -11.99 -8.31
N ILE A 67 1.25 -12.90 -7.48
CA ILE A 67 0.57 -14.14 -7.11
C ILE A 67 0.12 -14.01 -5.67
N PHE A 68 -1.14 -14.35 -5.42
CA PHE A 68 -1.77 -14.25 -4.12
C PHE A 68 -2.22 -15.62 -3.62
N SER A 69 -2.18 -15.79 -2.30
CA SER A 69 -2.88 -16.85 -1.58
C SER A 69 -3.94 -16.16 -0.71
N GLY A 70 -5.21 -16.26 -1.11
CA GLY A 70 -6.26 -15.42 -0.57
C GLY A 70 -5.96 -13.94 -0.81
N ALA A 71 -5.97 -13.12 0.23
CA ALA A 71 -5.65 -11.70 0.15
C ALA A 71 -4.14 -11.37 0.37
N SER A 72 -3.30 -12.38 0.61
CA SER A 72 -1.87 -12.19 0.86
C SER A 72 -1.06 -12.36 -0.41
N ARG A 73 -0.23 -11.38 -0.76
CA ARG A 73 0.75 -11.51 -1.84
C ARG A 73 1.84 -12.48 -1.38
N VAL A 74 2.04 -13.55 -2.15
CA VAL A 74 3.05 -14.59 -1.84
C VAL A 74 4.22 -14.57 -2.79
N CYS A 75 4.04 -14.08 -4.03
CA CYS A 75 5.12 -14.02 -5.00
C CYS A 75 4.91 -12.88 -5.99
N ALA A 76 6.01 -12.31 -6.48
CA ALA A 76 6.05 -11.45 -7.67
C ALA A 76 6.99 -12.08 -8.70
N VAL A 77 6.57 -12.09 -9.96
CA VAL A 77 7.35 -12.61 -11.08
C VAL A 77 7.54 -11.50 -12.11
N GLU A 78 8.78 -11.10 -12.34
CA GLU A 78 9.14 -10.08 -13.30
C GLU A 78 9.35 -10.68 -14.71
N SER A 79 9.15 -9.86 -15.74
CA SER A 79 9.46 -10.25 -17.14
C SER A 79 10.95 -10.55 -17.36
N THR A 80 11.82 -10.09 -16.49
CA THR A 80 13.26 -10.43 -16.46
C THR A 80 13.54 -11.87 -16.04
N GLY A 81 12.52 -12.60 -15.55
CA GLY A 81 12.63 -13.96 -15.03
C GLY A 81 12.83 -14.04 -13.51
N ASN A 82 13.08 -12.92 -12.85
CA ASN A 82 13.24 -12.88 -11.40
C ASN A 82 11.92 -13.23 -10.70
N LYS A 83 12.04 -13.96 -9.59
CA LYS A 83 10.93 -14.32 -8.71
C LYS A 83 11.27 -13.88 -7.28
N TYR A 84 10.32 -13.21 -6.65
CA TYR A 84 10.44 -12.70 -5.29
C TYR A 84 9.32 -13.26 -4.43
N PHE A 85 9.67 -13.93 -3.34
CA PHE A 85 8.72 -14.54 -2.41
C PHE A 85 8.60 -13.66 -1.17
N TYR A 86 7.37 -13.37 -0.79
CA TYR A 86 7.01 -12.44 0.29
C TYR A 86 6.74 -13.20 1.57
N HIS A 87 7.47 -12.87 2.62
CA HIS A 87 7.25 -13.36 3.98
C HIS A 87 6.74 -12.19 4.82
N SER A 88 5.46 -12.27 5.15
CA SER A 88 4.74 -11.17 5.79
C SER A 88 4.61 -11.40 7.29
N ASP A 89 4.52 -10.30 8.05
CA ASP A 89 4.16 -10.32 9.47
C ASP A 89 2.64 -10.59 9.67
N HIS A 90 2.21 -10.56 10.93
CA HIS A 90 0.82 -10.78 11.32
C HIS A 90 -0.17 -9.71 10.81
N LEU A 91 0.32 -8.54 10.40
CA LEU A 91 -0.47 -7.47 9.77
C LEU A 91 -0.51 -7.59 8.24
N GLY A 92 0.31 -8.48 7.66
CA GLY A 92 0.48 -8.64 6.22
C GLY A 92 1.53 -7.69 5.62
N SER A 93 2.39 -7.09 6.45
CA SER A 93 3.49 -6.26 5.97
C SER A 93 4.60 -7.12 5.37
N SER A 94 5.20 -6.65 4.26
CA SER A 94 6.27 -7.37 3.57
C SER A 94 7.62 -7.17 4.29
N ASN A 95 7.93 -8.02 5.25
CA ASN A 95 9.13 -7.88 6.07
C ASN A 95 10.36 -8.52 5.43
N VAL A 96 10.29 -9.77 5.00
CA VAL A 96 11.39 -10.48 4.37
C VAL A 96 11.01 -10.87 2.95
N ILE A 97 11.93 -10.68 2.03
CA ILE A 97 11.78 -11.12 0.64
C ILE A 97 12.93 -12.09 0.32
N THR A 98 12.59 -13.22 -0.27
CA THR A 98 13.57 -14.18 -0.79
C THR A 98 13.49 -14.32 -2.30
N ASP A 99 14.59 -14.70 -2.92
CA ASP A 99 14.64 -15.07 -4.34
C ASP A 99 14.17 -16.53 -4.59
N ALA A 100 14.30 -17.00 -5.83
CA ALA A 100 13.94 -18.37 -6.21
C ALA A 100 14.81 -19.45 -5.58
N ASN A 101 15.99 -19.08 -5.03
CA ASN A 101 16.92 -20.00 -4.36
C ASN A 101 16.70 -19.99 -2.84
N GLY A 102 15.73 -19.23 -2.33
CA GLY A 102 15.49 -19.06 -0.90
C GLY A 102 16.47 -18.08 -0.22
N GLN A 103 17.30 -17.38 -0.99
CA GLN A 103 18.23 -16.40 -0.43
C GLN A 103 17.46 -15.10 -0.09
N GLN A 104 17.73 -14.54 1.10
CA GLN A 104 17.15 -13.26 1.49
C GLN A 104 17.73 -12.14 0.62
N VAL A 105 16.86 -11.48 -0.15
CA VAL A 105 17.19 -10.35 -1.04
C VAL A 105 16.64 -9.03 -0.55
N GLY A 106 15.71 -9.04 0.39
CA GLY A 106 15.13 -7.84 1.01
C GLY A 106 14.74 -8.06 2.46
N LEU A 107 14.96 -7.05 3.29
CA LEU A 107 14.44 -6.96 4.65
C LEU A 107 13.94 -5.55 4.88
N THR A 108 12.71 -5.42 5.36
CA THR A 108 12.12 -4.14 5.74
C THR A 108 11.51 -4.25 7.14
N GLU A 109 11.90 -3.36 8.04
CA GLU A 109 11.33 -3.25 9.38
C GLU A 109 10.51 -1.96 9.46
N PHE A 110 9.38 -2.02 10.17
CA PHE A 110 8.44 -0.91 10.27
C PHE A 110 8.27 -0.44 11.71
N THR A 111 8.04 0.86 11.86
CA THR A 111 7.48 1.40 13.11
C THR A 111 6.02 0.95 13.25
N PRO A 112 5.39 1.08 14.43
CA PRO A 112 4.00 0.66 14.64
C PRO A 112 3.00 1.26 13.62
N TYR A 113 3.26 2.45 13.11
CA TYR A 113 2.43 3.14 12.13
C TYR A 113 2.94 3.01 10.68
N GLY A 114 3.89 2.10 10.42
CA GLY A 114 4.28 1.73 9.05
C GLY A 114 5.36 2.58 8.40
N SER A 115 5.98 3.53 9.13
CA SER A 115 7.21 4.15 8.62
C SER A 115 8.31 3.08 8.53
N VAL A 116 9.09 3.10 7.45
CA VAL A 116 10.24 2.22 7.32
C VAL A 116 11.32 2.66 8.31
N SER A 117 11.63 1.80 9.28
CA SER A 117 12.68 2.03 10.28
C SER A 117 14.04 1.50 9.83
N LYS A 118 14.02 0.40 9.06
CA LYS A 118 15.22 -0.20 8.49
C LYS A 118 14.88 -0.89 7.17
N GLN A 119 15.79 -0.75 6.20
CA GLN A 119 15.70 -1.47 4.95
C GLN A 119 17.08 -1.91 4.52
N THR A 120 17.22 -3.19 4.15
CA THR A 120 18.46 -3.79 3.66
C THR A 120 18.17 -4.80 2.54
N GLY A 121 19.21 -5.15 1.79
CA GLY A 121 19.12 -6.06 0.66
C GLY A 121 19.17 -5.36 -0.70
N THR A 122 19.10 -6.14 -1.76
CA THR A 122 19.21 -5.69 -3.16
C THR A 122 17.85 -5.47 -3.82
N PHE A 123 16.77 -5.92 -3.18
CA PHE A 123 15.40 -5.77 -3.67
C PHE A 123 14.56 -4.95 -2.69
N ASP A 124 13.95 -3.89 -3.19
CA ASP A 124 12.99 -3.05 -2.46
C ASP A 124 11.58 -3.28 -3.00
N PRO A 125 10.68 -3.97 -2.27
CA PRO A 125 9.32 -4.18 -2.71
C PRO A 125 8.53 -2.87 -2.68
N LYS A 126 7.71 -2.60 -3.72
CA LYS A 126 6.76 -1.48 -3.73
C LYS A 126 5.69 -1.64 -2.64
N HIS A 127 5.25 -2.88 -2.41
CA HIS A 127 4.22 -3.21 -1.42
C HIS A 127 4.87 -3.56 -0.09
N LYS A 128 4.60 -2.75 0.93
CA LYS A 128 5.30 -2.76 2.23
C LYS A 128 4.34 -2.98 3.39
N PHE A 129 4.10 -1.96 4.20
CA PHE A 129 3.26 -2.02 5.39
C PHE A 129 1.84 -2.47 5.06
N THR A 130 1.34 -3.50 5.77
CA THR A 130 0.04 -4.16 5.56
C THR A 130 -0.23 -4.58 4.11
N GLY A 131 0.84 -4.86 3.33
CA GLY A 131 0.77 -5.23 1.92
C GLY A 131 0.37 -4.10 0.97
N LYS A 132 0.33 -2.86 1.43
CA LYS A 132 -0.03 -1.68 0.63
C LYS A 132 1.16 -1.13 -0.14
N GLU A 133 0.89 -0.56 -1.32
CA GLU A 133 1.93 0.09 -2.11
C GLU A 133 2.34 1.41 -1.47
N LEU A 134 3.65 1.56 -1.23
CA LEU A 134 4.27 2.83 -0.86
C LEU A 134 4.67 3.57 -2.13
N ASP A 135 4.04 4.69 -2.38
CA ASP A 135 4.42 5.57 -3.48
C ASP A 135 5.67 6.36 -3.08
N ALA A 136 6.84 5.91 -3.56
CA ALA A 136 8.14 6.48 -3.18
C ALA A 136 8.27 7.99 -3.50
N SER A 137 7.57 8.47 -4.53
CA SER A 137 7.55 9.89 -4.92
C SER A 137 6.82 10.78 -3.91
N THR A 138 5.80 10.24 -3.23
CA THR A 138 5.00 10.99 -2.25
C THR A 138 5.29 10.57 -0.81
N GLY A 139 5.82 9.37 -0.57
CA GLY A 139 5.97 8.78 0.76
C GLY A 139 4.66 8.28 1.38
N LEU A 140 3.58 8.22 0.60
CA LEU A 140 2.26 7.81 1.05
C LEU A 140 1.94 6.37 0.67
N TYR A 141 1.21 5.67 1.52
CA TYR A 141 0.63 4.37 1.20
C TYR A 141 -0.73 4.52 0.52
N PHE A 142 -0.94 3.80 -0.56
CA PHE A 142 -2.25 3.70 -1.22
C PHE A 142 -3.09 2.59 -0.62
N TYR A 143 -4.15 2.96 0.10
CA TYR A 143 -5.08 2.02 0.75
C TYR A 143 -6.33 1.70 -0.09
N GLY A 144 -6.41 2.18 -1.32
CA GLY A 144 -7.60 2.09 -2.17
C GLY A 144 -8.41 3.38 -2.09
N ALA A 145 -9.26 3.51 -1.09
CA ALA A 145 -10.11 4.70 -0.95
C ALA A 145 -9.38 5.95 -0.47
N ARG A 146 -8.24 5.80 0.22
CA ARG A 146 -7.49 6.91 0.81
C ARG A 146 -5.99 6.71 0.71
N TYR A 147 -5.26 7.82 0.83
CA TYR A 147 -3.81 7.82 1.04
C TYR A 147 -3.49 7.97 2.52
N TYR A 148 -2.50 7.20 2.98
CA TYR A 148 -2.07 7.14 4.37
C TYR A 148 -0.64 7.64 4.50
N ASP A 149 -0.41 8.55 5.44
CA ASP A 149 0.91 9.06 5.77
C ASP A 149 1.45 8.33 7.02
N PRO A 150 2.45 7.45 6.87
CA PRO A 150 3.00 6.71 7.99
C PRO A 150 3.81 7.58 8.96
N THR A 151 4.24 8.79 8.54
CA THR A 151 5.05 9.69 9.39
C THR A 151 4.21 10.34 10.47
N ILE A 152 2.94 10.62 10.18
CA ILE A 152 1.97 11.17 11.13
C ILE A 152 0.97 10.13 11.64
N GLY A 153 1.02 8.89 11.08
CA GLY A 153 0.13 7.79 11.47
C GLY A 153 -1.34 8.01 11.15
N ARG A 154 -1.65 8.73 10.05
CA ARG A 154 -3.02 9.14 9.70
C ARG A 154 -3.27 9.09 8.20
N PHE A 155 -4.54 8.95 7.84
CA PHE A 155 -4.99 9.23 6.49
C PHE A 155 -4.93 10.74 6.21
N ILE A 156 -4.58 11.11 4.96
CA ILE A 156 -4.46 12.54 4.56
C ILE A 156 -5.81 13.13 4.14
N THR A 157 -6.84 12.29 3.96
CA THR A 157 -8.23 12.70 3.67
C THR A 157 -9.18 12.10 4.69
N ALA A 158 -10.28 12.80 4.95
CA ALA A 158 -11.32 12.32 5.86
C ALA A 158 -12.05 11.11 5.25
N ASP A 159 -12.35 10.10 6.08
CA ASP A 159 -13.21 9.00 5.66
C ASP A 159 -14.60 9.51 5.25
N SER A 160 -15.16 8.97 4.18
CA SER A 160 -16.56 9.22 3.81
C SER A 160 -17.53 8.50 4.75
N ILE A 161 -17.06 7.46 5.46
CA ILE A 161 -17.87 6.59 6.33
C ILE A 161 -17.49 6.81 7.79
N VAL A 162 -18.49 6.98 8.66
CA VAL A 162 -18.35 6.91 10.12
C VAL A 162 -18.85 5.54 10.56
N GLN A 163 -17.94 4.63 10.89
CA GLN A 163 -18.24 3.21 11.14
C GLN A 163 -19.06 2.98 12.40
N ALA A 164 -18.82 3.76 13.45
CA ALA A 164 -19.50 3.64 14.74
C ALA A 164 -19.79 5.04 15.32
N PRO A 165 -20.93 5.67 14.96
CA PRO A 165 -21.24 7.05 15.33
C PRO A 165 -21.29 7.31 16.86
N TYR A 166 -21.55 6.27 17.64
CA TYR A 166 -21.62 6.33 19.10
C TYR A 166 -20.27 6.05 19.79
N ASP A 167 -19.22 5.74 19.03
CA ASP A 167 -17.88 5.52 19.53
C ASP A 167 -17.01 6.76 19.24
N PRO A 168 -16.54 7.50 20.27
CA PRO A 168 -15.71 8.69 20.10
C PRO A 168 -14.46 8.46 19.25
N GLN A 169 -13.84 7.26 19.29
CA GLN A 169 -12.67 6.93 18.48
C GLN A 169 -13.00 6.87 16.98
N SER A 170 -14.24 6.51 16.63
CA SER A 170 -14.71 6.45 15.25
C SER A 170 -15.04 7.85 14.66
N LEU A 171 -15.20 8.87 15.50
CA LEU A 171 -15.50 10.23 15.05
C LEU A 171 -14.30 10.93 14.42
N ASN A 172 -13.08 10.48 14.72
CA ASN A 172 -11.89 10.96 14.05
C ASN A 172 -11.72 10.26 12.70
N ARG A 173 -12.25 10.87 11.65
CA ARG A 173 -12.29 10.35 10.27
C ARG A 173 -10.91 10.23 9.60
N TYR A 174 -9.85 10.72 10.22
CA TYR A 174 -8.46 10.61 9.75
C TYR A 174 -7.69 9.51 10.46
N SER A 175 -8.21 8.93 11.54
CA SER A 175 -7.49 7.94 12.33
C SER A 175 -7.27 6.63 11.55
N TYR A 176 -6.08 6.06 11.70
CA TYR A 176 -5.78 4.72 11.22
C TYR A 176 -6.09 3.71 12.33
N CYS A 177 -6.92 2.69 12.01
CA CYS A 177 -7.21 1.55 12.89
C CYS A 177 -7.60 1.94 14.31
N ARG A 178 -8.33 3.05 14.51
CA ARG A 178 -8.71 3.57 15.85
C ARG A 178 -7.53 3.74 16.79
N ASN A 179 -6.37 4.14 16.26
CA ASN A 179 -5.10 4.27 16.98
C ASN A 179 -4.56 2.95 17.58
N ASN A 180 -4.95 1.81 17.03
CA ASN A 180 -4.44 0.48 17.42
C ASN A 180 -3.81 -0.27 16.22
N PRO A 181 -2.72 0.24 15.63
CA PRO A 181 -2.13 -0.26 14.39
C PRO A 181 -1.44 -1.61 14.54
N LEU A 182 -1.10 -2.04 15.77
CA LEU A 182 -0.45 -3.33 16.01
C LEU A 182 -1.42 -4.51 16.02
N ASN A 183 -2.71 -4.27 16.24
CA ASN A 183 -3.73 -5.32 16.33
C ASN A 183 -4.80 -5.21 15.25
N SER A 184 -4.76 -4.16 14.44
CA SER A 184 -5.80 -3.87 13.47
C SER A 184 -5.20 -3.46 12.13
N VAL A 185 -5.91 -3.77 11.05
CA VAL A 185 -5.59 -3.36 9.68
C VAL A 185 -6.81 -2.73 9.02
N ASP A 186 -6.58 -1.85 8.06
CA ASP A 186 -7.61 -1.32 7.17
C ASP A 186 -7.37 -1.84 5.74
N PRO A 187 -8.12 -2.84 5.27
CA PRO A 187 -7.89 -3.42 3.95
C PRO A 187 -8.29 -2.52 2.78
N THR A 188 -9.24 -1.61 2.97
CA THR A 188 -9.89 -0.84 1.90
C THR A 188 -9.63 0.65 1.95
N GLY A 189 -9.12 1.14 3.07
CA GLY A 189 -9.03 2.57 3.33
C GLY A 189 -10.33 3.18 3.87
N HIS A 190 -11.29 2.36 4.35
CA HIS A 190 -12.54 2.77 4.98
C HIS A 190 -12.80 2.04 6.28
N LEU A 191 -12.49 0.73 6.34
CA LEU A 191 -12.91 -0.16 7.41
C LEU A 191 -11.70 -0.76 8.11
N TRP A 192 -11.63 -0.59 9.43
CA TRP A 192 -10.64 -1.29 10.24
C TRP A 192 -11.17 -2.66 10.67
N PHE A 193 -10.28 -3.64 10.73
CA PHE A 193 -10.54 -4.98 11.25
C PHE A 193 -9.44 -5.40 12.20
N LEU A 194 -9.78 -6.20 13.22
CA LEU A 194 -8.76 -6.88 14.02
C LEU A 194 -7.91 -7.76 13.10
N ALA A 195 -6.59 -7.70 13.23
CA ALA A 195 -5.66 -8.45 12.37
C ALA A 195 -5.94 -9.96 12.40
N ALA A 196 -6.30 -10.50 13.57
CA ALA A 196 -6.68 -11.90 13.74
C ALA A 196 -7.91 -12.29 12.89
N LEU A 197 -8.93 -11.42 12.80
CA LEU A 197 -10.11 -11.67 11.98
C LEU A 197 -9.80 -11.58 10.49
N ALA A 198 -8.95 -10.66 10.08
CA ALA A 198 -8.47 -10.56 8.71
C ALA A 198 -7.69 -11.81 8.30
N PHE A 199 -6.94 -12.43 9.22
CA PHE A 199 -6.22 -13.68 8.99
C PHE A 199 -7.17 -14.88 8.85
N ILE A 200 -8.22 -14.96 9.67
CA ILE A 200 -9.24 -16.00 9.60
C ILE A 200 -10.04 -15.91 8.28
N ALA A 201 -10.42 -14.70 7.86
CA ALA A 201 -11.09 -14.49 6.59
C ALA A 201 -10.21 -14.89 5.40
N LYS A 202 -8.90 -14.64 5.48
CA LYS A 202 -7.92 -15.10 4.47
C LYS A 202 -7.79 -16.62 4.44
N ALA A 203 -7.78 -17.29 5.58
CA ALA A 203 -7.70 -18.76 5.67
C ALA A 203 -8.99 -19.42 5.17
N ALA A 204 -10.16 -18.87 5.47
CA ALA A 204 -11.44 -19.40 5.00
C ALA A 204 -11.60 -19.34 3.48
N ALA A 205 -11.07 -18.30 2.83
CA ALA A 205 -11.09 -18.17 1.37
C ALA A 205 -10.22 -19.22 0.66
N VAL A 206 -9.18 -19.75 1.33
CA VAL A 206 -8.31 -20.82 0.79
C VAL A 206 -8.96 -22.19 0.90
N ILE A 207 -9.88 -22.41 1.86
CA ILE A 207 -10.56 -23.68 2.08
C ILE A 207 -11.78 -23.83 1.15
N ALA A 208 -12.27 -22.73 0.57
CA ALA A 208 -13.45 -22.70 -0.28
C ALA A 208 -13.15 -22.89 -1.80
N ILE A 209 -11.88 -23.20 -2.16
CA ILE A 209 -11.42 -23.55 -3.52
C ILE A 209 -11.04 -25.03 -3.53
#